data_8c24f6887825908db8a57d20bd552930
#
_entry.id   8c24f6887825908db8a57d20bd552930
#
_cell.length_a   1.000
_cell.length_b   1.000
_cell.length_c   1.000
_cell.angle_alpha   90.00
_cell.angle_beta   90.00
_cell.angle_gamma   90.00
#
_symmetry.space_group_name_H-M   'P 1'
#
loop_
_entity.id
_entity.type
_entity.pdbx_description
1 polymer ?
#
loop_
_entity_poly.entity_id
_entity_poly.type
_entity_poly.pdbx_seq_one_letter_code
_entity_poly.pdbx_strand_id
1 'polypeptide(L)'
;STTASFNTFLSGKASDVRSMEAVGKLKGMRLALASEADSTRKFREDLIKQLTGDAVLQGAKLHGESFSFQPQFKLWFLVNQLPFVGDGSFGFWRRIKVIPFNQRFADDERDSNLPDKLWQERGGILVWLVEGAVAYHKALAASGSTGLGPCKAIDEQVDQYRYDNDL
;
A
#
# COMPACT_ATOMS: atom_id res chain seq x y z
N SER A 1 3.55 -10.51 -7.64
CA SER A 1 3.90 -9.24 -6.99
C SER A 1 4.96 -8.53 -7.81
N THR A 2 4.95 -7.23 -7.80
CA THR A 2 6.04 -6.42 -8.35
C THR A 2 6.43 -5.36 -7.35
N THR A 3 7.70 -4.99 -7.33
CA THR A 3 8.18 -3.87 -6.54
C THR A 3 8.08 -2.61 -7.38
N ALA A 4 7.35 -1.61 -6.89
CA ALA A 4 7.27 -0.29 -7.49
C ALA A 4 8.24 0.65 -6.77
N SER A 5 8.78 1.63 -7.53
CA SER A 5 9.57 2.69 -6.87
C SER A 5 8.63 3.57 -6.03
N PHE A 6 8.93 3.73 -4.76
CA PHE A 6 8.13 4.59 -3.87
C PHE A 6 8.09 6.04 -4.34
N ASN A 7 9.16 6.51 -4.99
CA ASN A 7 9.23 7.85 -5.56
C ASN A 7 8.12 8.17 -6.57
N THR A 8 7.51 7.15 -7.18
CA THR A 8 6.35 7.34 -8.07
C THR A 8 5.13 7.90 -7.33
N PHE A 9 5.00 7.60 -6.03
CA PHE A 9 3.86 7.97 -5.20
C PHE A 9 4.09 9.26 -4.39
N LEU A 10 5.29 9.84 -4.49
CA LEU A 10 5.66 11.07 -3.80
C LEU A 10 5.70 12.26 -4.75
N SER A 11 5.39 13.45 -4.24
CA SER A 11 5.51 14.70 -4.97
C SER A 11 6.95 14.99 -5.36
N GLY A 12 7.20 15.46 -6.56
CA GLY A 12 8.52 15.82 -7.09
C GLY A 12 8.57 15.72 -8.62
N LYS A 13 9.71 16.07 -9.21
CA LYS A 13 9.92 16.16 -10.67
C LYS A 13 9.95 14.80 -11.40
N ALA A 14 8.98 13.90 -11.17
CA ALA A 14 8.79 12.83 -12.13
C ALA A 14 8.07 13.42 -13.35
N SER A 15 8.66 13.31 -14.54
CA SER A 15 7.93 13.67 -15.76
C SER A 15 6.67 12.80 -15.85
N ASP A 16 5.60 13.34 -16.42
CA ASP A 16 4.34 12.61 -16.59
C ASP A 16 4.54 11.26 -17.30
N VAL A 17 5.48 11.21 -18.25
CA VAL A 17 5.85 9.99 -18.97
C VAL A 17 6.39 8.91 -18.01
N ARG A 18 7.32 9.25 -17.11
CA ARG A 18 7.86 8.28 -16.14
C ARG A 18 6.79 7.81 -15.15
N SER A 19 5.85 8.68 -14.82
CA SER A 19 4.70 8.30 -13.98
C SER A 19 3.80 7.31 -14.71
N MET A 20 3.51 7.52 -16.00
CA MET A 20 2.71 6.61 -16.81
C MET A 20 3.38 5.24 -17.03
N GLU A 21 4.69 5.22 -17.22
CA GLU A 21 5.45 3.96 -17.32
C GLU A 21 5.43 3.18 -16.01
N ALA A 22 5.59 3.87 -14.86
CA ALA A 22 5.53 3.25 -13.56
C ALA A 22 4.13 2.68 -13.27
N VAL A 23 3.07 3.42 -13.61
CA VAL A 23 1.67 2.96 -13.52
C VAL A 23 1.43 1.79 -14.47
N GLY A 24 1.97 1.84 -15.68
CA GLY A 24 1.83 0.76 -16.67
C GLY A 24 2.37 -0.60 -16.20
N LYS A 25 3.43 -0.60 -15.38
CA LYS A 25 3.99 -1.82 -14.76
C LYS A 25 3.05 -2.50 -13.76
N LEU A 26 2.04 -1.79 -13.28
CA LEU A 26 1.06 -2.32 -12.33
C LEU A 26 -0.06 -3.11 -12.99
N LYS A 27 -0.17 -3.07 -14.33
CA LYS A 27 -1.18 -3.82 -15.07
C LYS A 27 -1.11 -5.32 -14.78
N GLY A 28 -2.23 -5.91 -14.41
CA GLY A 28 -2.34 -7.35 -14.10
C GLY A 28 -1.74 -7.77 -12.77
N MET A 29 -1.17 -6.84 -11.98
CA MET A 29 -0.68 -7.13 -10.64
C MET A 29 -1.83 -7.25 -9.64
N ARG A 30 -1.64 -8.06 -8.60
CA ARG A 30 -2.55 -8.18 -7.45
C ARG A 30 -2.03 -7.43 -6.23
N LEU A 31 -0.71 -7.31 -6.12
CA LEU A 31 -0.02 -6.66 -5.01
C LEU A 31 1.12 -5.81 -5.57
N ALA A 32 1.15 -4.55 -5.21
CA ALA A 32 2.24 -3.63 -5.48
C ALA A 32 2.88 -3.21 -4.16
N LEU A 33 4.15 -3.57 -3.99
CA LEU A 33 4.95 -3.21 -2.83
C LEU A 33 5.84 -2.02 -3.19
N ALA A 34 5.89 -1.03 -2.33
CA ALA A 34 6.82 0.08 -2.43
C ALA A 34 7.50 0.29 -1.08
N SER A 35 8.81 0.31 -1.08
CA SER A 35 9.64 0.49 0.11
C SER A 35 10.55 1.71 -0.04
N GLU A 36 11.06 2.20 1.09
CA GLU A 36 11.99 3.31 1.18
C GLU A 36 11.41 4.65 0.70
N ALA A 37 10.68 5.29 1.59
CA ALA A 37 10.25 6.66 1.40
C ALA A 37 11.30 7.65 1.87
N ASP A 38 11.57 8.64 1.05
CA ASP A 38 12.03 9.92 1.52
C ASP A 38 10.87 10.57 2.29
N SER A 39 10.87 10.45 3.62
CA SER A 39 9.81 10.93 4.50
C SER A 39 9.63 12.45 4.49
N THR A 40 10.58 13.19 3.89
CA THR A 40 10.49 14.64 3.73
C THR A 40 9.55 15.06 2.60
N ARG A 41 9.07 14.12 1.79
CA ARG A 41 8.23 14.39 0.62
C ARG A 41 6.76 14.10 0.90
N LYS A 42 5.90 14.82 0.18
CA LYS A 42 4.45 14.63 0.26
C LYS A 42 3.99 13.46 -0.59
N PHE A 43 2.91 12.80 -0.18
CA PHE A 43 2.19 11.90 -1.06
C PHE A 43 1.61 12.64 -2.28
N ARG A 44 1.57 11.95 -3.41
CA ARG A 44 0.74 12.34 -4.55
C ARG A 44 -0.67 11.77 -4.32
N GLU A 45 -1.47 12.53 -3.58
CA GLU A 45 -2.80 12.11 -3.15
C GLU A 45 -3.74 11.87 -4.31
N ASP A 46 -3.65 12.70 -5.35
CA ASP A 46 -4.34 12.55 -6.62
C ASP A 46 -4.07 11.18 -7.25
N LEU A 47 -2.79 10.81 -7.35
CA LEU A 47 -2.37 9.54 -7.90
C LEU A 47 -2.85 8.36 -7.02
N ILE A 48 -2.70 8.45 -5.70
CA ILE A 48 -3.17 7.40 -4.79
C ILE A 48 -4.68 7.22 -4.90
N LYS A 49 -5.46 8.32 -4.93
CA LYS A 49 -6.91 8.28 -5.14
C LYS A 49 -7.27 7.62 -6.47
N GLN A 50 -6.52 7.92 -7.53
CA GLN A 50 -6.73 7.34 -8.85
C GLN A 50 -6.41 5.84 -8.88
N LEU A 51 -5.25 5.44 -8.31
CA LEU A 51 -4.78 4.05 -8.30
C LEU A 51 -5.64 3.12 -7.43
N THR A 52 -6.33 3.67 -6.43
CA THR A 52 -7.16 2.93 -5.47
C THR A 52 -8.66 3.10 -5.71
N GLY A 53 -9.04 3.81 -6.77
CA GLY A 53 -10.42 3.95 -7.21
C GLY A 53 -10.78 2.93 -8.29
N ASP A 54 -12.05 2.98 -8.71
CA ASP A 54 -12.58 2.12 -9.79
C ASP A 54 -12.32 2.69 -11.19
N ALA A 55 -11.52 3.77 -11.28
CA ALA A 55 -11.24 4.46 -12.53
C ALA A 55 -10.31 3.64 -13.42
N VAL A 56 -10.52 3.76 -14.74
CA VAL A 56 -9.59 3.23 -15.76
C VAL A 56 -8.29 4.05 -15.69
N LEU A 57 -7.17 3.36 -15.53
CA LEU A 57 -5.85 3.97 -15.49
C LEU A 57 -5.23 4.04 -16.88
N GLN A 58 -4.44 5.08 -17.09
CA GLN A 58 -3.55 5.20 -18.24
C GLN A 58 -2.14 4.78 -17.83
N GLY A 59 -1.57 3.86 -18.56
CA GLY A 59 -0.19 3.43 -18.43
C GLY A 59 0.51 3.45 -19.76
N ALA A 60 1.84 3.43 -19.77
CA ALA A 60 2.65 3.33 -20.96
C ALA A 60 3.67 2.19 -20.84
N LYS A 61 4.05 1.61 -21.97
CA LYS A 61 5.26 0.78 -22.05
C LYS A 61 6.48 1.69 -22.14
N LEU A 62 7.61 1.22 -21.65
CA LEU A 62 8.88 1.94 -21.82
C LEU A 62 9.12 2.18 -23.33
N HIS A 63 9.21 3.45 -23.73
CA HIS A 63 9.34 3.87 -25.13
C HIS A 63 8.25 3.36 -26.08
N GLY A 64 7.06 3.01 -25.54
CA GLY A 64 5.97 2.44 -26.30
C GLY A 64 4.66 3.23 -26.17
N GLU A 65 3.61 2.67 -26.76
CA GLU A 65 2.28 3.26 -26.75
C GLU A 65 1.64 3.25 -25.36
N SER A 66 0.79 4.24 -25.12
CA SER A 66 -0.08 4.28 -23.95
C SER A 66 -1.22 3.28 -24.10
N PHE A 67 -1.68 2.76 -22.97
CA PHE A 67 -2.81 1.84 -22.89
C PHE A 67 -3.63 2.08 -21.64
N SER A 68 -4.88 1.65 -21.70
CA SER A 68 -5.81 1.73 -20.55
C SER A 68 -5.94 0.38 -19.85
N PHE A 69 -6.14 0.38 -18.55
CA PHE A 69 -6.43 -0.82 -17.76
C PHE A 69 -7.18 -0.48 -16.47
N GLN A 70 -7.91 -1.45 -15.94
CA GLN A 70 -8.51 -1.34 -14.61
C GLN A 70 -7.53 -1.86 -13.54
N PRO A 71 -7.34 -1.13 -12.42
CA PRO A 71 -6.50 -1.59 -11.32
C PRO A 71 -7.10 -2.81 -10.63
N GLN A 72 -6.28 -3.82 -10.39
CA GLN A 72 -6.66 -5.03 -9.65
C GLN A 72 -5.76 -5.25 -8.43
N PHE A 73 -4.86 -4.33 -8.17
CA PHE A 73 -3.84 -4.43 -7.15
C PHE A 73 -4.23 -3.70 -5.87
N LYS A 74 -3.60 -4.12 -4.77
CA LYS A 74 -3.52 -3.35 -3.53
C LYS A 74 -2.12 -2.76 -3.40
N LEU A 75 -2.06 -1.48 -2.97
CA LEU A 75 -0.79 -0.79 -2.71
C LEU A 75 -0.38 -1.04 -1.27
N TRP A 76 0.86 -1.42 -1.07
CA TRP A 76 1.48 -1.54 0.24
C TRP A 76 2.74 -0.70 0.28
N PHE A 77 2.82 0.18 1.27
CA PHE A 77 3.95 1.04 1.52
C PHE A 77 4.67 0.55 2.77
N LEU A 78 5.94 0.19 2.63
CA LEU A 78 6.81 -0.22 3.73
C LEU A 78 7.70 0.99 4.05
N VAL A 79 7.42 1.67 5.16
CA VAL A 79 8.04 2.94 5.50
C VAL A 79 8.46 2.97 6.97
N ASN A 80 9.58 3.61 7.25
CA ASN A 80 10.01 3.88 8.62
C ASN A 80 9.34 5.13 9.19
N GLN A 81 9.01 6.09 8.32
CA GLN A 81 8.30 7.31 8.67
C GLN A 81 7.20 7.55 7.65
N LEU A 82 6.04 7.98 8.13
CA LEU A 82 4.91 8.28 7.28
C LEU A 82 5.17 9.57 6.48
N PRO A 83 4.97 9.57 5.14
CA PRO A 83 5.13 10.77 4.33
C PRO A 83 4.12 11.86 4.69
N PHE A 84 4.44 13.11 4.43
CA PHE A 84 3.52 14.20 4.67
C PHE A 84 2.30 14.15 3.72
N VAL A 85 1.11 14.47 4.26
CA VAL A 85 -0.15 14.58 3.51
C VAL A 85 -0.51 16.05 3.38
N GLY A 86 -0.68 16.55 2.16
CA GLY A 86 -0.84 17.99 1.90
C GLY A 86 -2.27 18.49 1.96
N ASP A 87 -3.21 17.69 1.45
CA ASP A 87 -4.63 18.07 1.30
C ASP A 87 -5.55 17.12 2.05
N GLY A 88 -5.25 16.56 3.07
CA GLY A 88 -5.97 15.60 3.92
C GLY A 88 -7.48 15.38 3.70
N SER A 89 -7.94 15.35 2.42
CA SER A 89 -9.36 15.18 2.10
C SER A 89 -9.90 13.85 2.63
N PHE A 90 -11.16 13.82 3.01
CA PHE A 90 -11.87 12.59 3.41
C PHE A 90 -11.71 11.47 2.38
N GLY A 91 -11.69 11.83 1.07
CA GLY A 91 -11.46 10.88 -0.02
C GLY A 91 -10.09 10.20 0.01
N PHE A 92 -9.06 10.83 0.55
CA PHE A 92 -7.74 10.25 0.76
C PHE A 92 -7.72 9.37 2.01
N TRP A 93 -8.10 9.91 3.17
CA TRP A 93 -8.01 9.25 4.47
C TRP A 93 -8.78 7.92 4.54
N ARG A 94 -9.95 7.83 3.94
CA ARG A 94 -10.74 6.58 3.90
C ARG A 94 -10.03 5.42 3.20
N ARG A 95 -8.98 5.71 2.40
CA ARG A 95 -8.20 4.73 1.64
C ARG A 95 -6.93 4.29 2.35
N ILE A 96 -6.51 5.05 3.35
CA ILE A 96 -5.28 4.79 4.09
C ILE A 96 -5.59 3.87 5.27
N LYS A 97 -4.75 2.85 5.42
CA LYS A 97 -4.71 1.99 6.59
C LYS A 97 -3.27 1.91 7.06
N VAL A 98 -3.01 2.36 8.28
CA VAL A 98 -1.68 2.33 8.89
C VAL A 98 -1.59 1.13 9.81
N ILE A 99 -0.70 0.19 9.48
CA ILE A 99 -0.44 -1.00 10.29
C ILE A 99 0.84 -0.76 11.07
N PRO A 100 0.77 -0.54 12.39
CA PRO A 100 1.96 -0.24 13.18
C PRO A 100 2.79 -1.49 13.46
N PHE A 101 4.11 -1.37 13.28
CA PHE A 101 5.11 -2.35 13.68
C PHE A 101 6.06 -1.69 14.68
N ASN A 102 5.61 -1.52 15.92
CA ASN A 102 6.28 -0.71 16.94
C ASN A 102 7.33 -1.48 17.73
N GLN A 103 7.39 -2.82 17.56
CA GLN A 103 8.36 -3.63 18.27
C GLN A 103 9.77 -3.38 17.71
N ARG A 104 10.69 -3.02 18.59
CA ARG A 104 12.12 -2.96 18.33
C ARG A 104 12.79 -4.19 18.92
N PHE A 105 13.65 -4.80 18.15
CA PHE A 105 14.51 -5.90 18.60
C PHE A 105 15.93 -5.37 18.83
N ALA A 106 16.52 -5.67 19.96
CA ALA A 106 17.93 -5.41 20.23
C ALA A 106 18.82 -6.28 19.31
N ASP A 107 20.09 -5.95 19.20
CA ASP A 107 20.98 -6.65 18.26
C ASP A 107 21.17 -8.13 18.60
N ASP A 108 21.11 -8.46 19.89
CA ASP A 108 21.17 -9.82 20.44
C ASP A 108 19.85 -10.61 20.28
N GLU A 109 18.74 -9.91 20.07
CA GLU A 109 17.43 -10.52 19.82
C GLU A 109 17.19 -10.79 18.33
N ARG A 110 18.05 -10.28 17.44
CA ARG A 110 17.88 -10.43 16.00
C ARG A 110 18.21 -11.85 15.54
N ASP A 111 17.26 -12.46 14.88
CA ASP A 111 17.44 -13.76 14.25
C ASP A 111 17.90 -13.59 12.79
N SER A 112 19.19 -13.77 12.54
CA SER A 112 19.77 -13.68 11.18
C SER A 112 19.22 -14.75 10.23
N ASN A 113 18.69 -15.86 10.77
CA ASN A 113 18.14 -16.97 10.00
C ASN A 113 16.60 -16.91 9.87
N LEU A 114 15.97 -15.81 10.30
CA LEU A 114 14.52 -15.64 10.25
C LEU A 114 13.94 -15.88 8.83
N PRO A 115 14.56 -15.39 7.74
CA PRO A 115 14.03 -15.64 6.39
C PRO A 115 13.95 -17.14 6.05
N ASP A 116 14.96 -17.92 6.42
CA ASP A 116 14.98 -19.37 6.17
C ASP A 116 13.95 -20.10 7.03
N LYS A 117 13.79 -19.72 8.29
CA LYS A 117 12.75 -20.25 9.18
C LYS A 117 11.35 -19.98 8.62
N LEU A 118 11.07 -18.76 8.23
CA LEU A 118 9.80 -18.39 7.59
C LEU A 118 9.54 -19.17 6.29
N TRP A 119 10.60 -19.40 5.50
CA TRP A 119 10.49 -20.22 4.30
C TRP A 119 10.12 -21.67 4.61
N GLN A 120 10.67 -22.26 5.66
CA GLN A 120 10.29 -23.60 6.13
C GLN A 120 8.84 -23.66 6.60
N GLU A 121 8.34 -22.59 7.23
CA GLU A 121 6.97 -22.47 7.73
C GLU A 121 5.96 -21.97 6.68
N ARG A 122 6.37 -21.76 5.43
CA ARG A 122 5.53 -21.16 4.38
C ARG A 122 4.16 -21.83 4.19
N GLY A 123 4.06 -23.14 4.47
CA GLY A 123 2.80 -23.88 4.43
C GLY A 123 1.80 -23.39 5.48
N GLY A 124 2.25 -23.21 6.73
CA GLY A 124 1.44 -22.66 7.81
C GLY A 124 1.07 -21.19 7.56
N ILE A 125 2.02 -20.39 7.06
CA ILE A 125 1.78 -19.01 6.67
C ILE A 125 0.69 -18.93 5.58
N LEU A 126 0.72 -19.82 4.58
CA LEU A 126 -0.30 -19.87 3.55
C LEU A 126 -1.68 -20.23 4.12
N VAL A 127 -1.76 -21.20 5.03
CA VAL A 127 -3.01 -21.57 5.71
C VAL A 127 -3.58 -20.37 6.45
N TRP A 128 -2.77 -19.65 7.23
CA TRP A 128 -3.18 -18.44 7.93
C TRP A 128 -3.72 -17.35 6.99
N LEU A 129 -3.07 -17.13 5.84
CA LEU A 129 -3.54 -16.19 4.83
C LEU A 129 -4.89 -16.61 4.22
N VAL A 130 -5.07 -17.90 3.96
CA VAL A 130 -6.34 -18.45 3.44
C VAL A 130 -7.46 -18.32 4.47
N GLU A 131 -7.19 -18.60 5.73
CA GLU A 131 -8.16 -18.43 6.83
C GLU A 131 -8.61 -16.95 6.94
N GLY A 132 -7.67 -16.02 6.86
CA GLY A 132 -7.98 -14.58 6.81
C GLY A 132 -8.85 -14.20 5.61
N ALA A 133 -8.55 -14.73 4.43
CA ALA A 133 -9.36 -14.49 3.23
C ALA A 133 -10.78 -15.08 3.37
N VAL A 134 -10.91 -16.28 3.92
CA VAL A 134 -12.22 -16.92 4.20
C VAL A 134 -13.02 -16.11 5.20
N ALA A 135 -12.39 -15.66 6.28
CA ALA A 135 -13.04 -14.82 7.30
C ALA A 135 -13.55 -13.50 6.69
N TYR A 136 -12.73 -12.86 5.85
CA TYR A 136 -13.12 -11.65 5.12
C TYR A 136 -14.34 -11.90 4.22
N HIS A 137 -14.33 -12.95 3.42
CA HIS A 137 -15.46 -13.25 2.53
C HIS A 137 -16.75 -13.62 3.28
N LYS A 138 -16.64 -14.29 4.43
CA LYS A 138 -17.79 -14.55 5.31
C LYS A 138 -18.36 -13.25 5.87
N ALA A 139 -17.53 -12.36 6.36
CA ALA A 139 -17.95 -11.05 6.87
C ALA A 139 -18.60 -10.19 5.78
N LEU A 140 -18.05 -10.20 4.57
CA LEU A 140 -18.60 -9.54 3.40
C LEU A 140 -20.00 -10.05 3.06
N ALA A 141 -20.19 -11.37 3.03
CA ALA A 141 -21.49 -11.99 2.75
C ALA A 141 -22.53 -11.69 3.83
N ALA A 142 -22.13 -11.58 5.09
CA ALA A 142 -23.01 -11.29 6.22
C ALA A 142 -23.43 -9.81 6.31
N SER A 143 -22.51 -8.89 5.99
CA SER A 143 -22.74 -7.44 6.18
C SER A 143 -23.07 -6.66 4.91
N GLY A 144 -22.83 -7.26 3.74
CA GLY A 144 -22.89 -6.56 2.46
C GLY A 144 -21.84 -5.45 2.28
N SER A 145 -20.93 -5.30 3.26
CA SER A 145 -19.87 -4.29 3.24
C SER A 145 -18.67 -4.79 2.44
N THR A 146 -18.15 -3.99 1.54
CA THR A 146 -16.95 -4.30 0.75
C THR A 146 -15.64 -3.90 1.43
N GLY A 147 -15.70 -3.38 2.66
CA GLY A 147 -14.55 -2.93 3.43
C GLY A 147 -14.00 -3.98 4.39
N LEU A 148 -12.75 -3.78 4.81
CA LEU A 148 -12.23 -4.46 6.00
C LEU A 148 -13.01 -3.98 7.22
N GLY A 149 -13.33 -4.89 8.14
CA GLY A 149 -13.96 -4.55 9.40
C GLY A 149 -13.12 -3.58 10.24
N PRO A 150 -13.70 -2.97 11.29
CA PRO A 150 -12.97 -2.05 12.15
C PRO A 150 -11.83 -2.78 12.86
N CYS A 151 -10.69 -2.12 12.94
CA CYS A 151 -9.53 -2.57 13.69
C CYS A 151 -8.99 -1.40 14.52
N LYS A 152 -9.22 -1.44 15.83
CA LYS A 152 -8.89 -0.35 16.74
C LYS A 152 -7.45 0.15 16.58
N ALA A 153 -6.48 -0.76 16.54
CA ALA A 153 -5.07 -0.40 16.40
C ALA A 153 -4.74 0.33 15.07
N ILE A 154 -5.41 -0.05 13.98
CA ILE A 154 -5.25 0.61 12.68
C ILE A 154 -5.96 1.97 12.68
N ASP A 155 -7.17 2.01 13.22
CA ASP A 155 -8.00 3.22 13.19
C ASP A 155 -7.35 4.31 14.07
N GLU A 156 -6.86 3.97 15.27
CA GLU A 156 -6.10 4.88 16.14
C GLU A 156 -4.83 5.42 15.46
N GLN A 157 -4.10 4.58 14.72
CA GLN A 157 -2.90 5.04 14.00
C GLN A 157 -3.23 5.95 12.81
N VAL A 158 -4.33 5.72 12.13
CA VAL A 158 -4.81 6.61 11.06
C VAL A 158 -5.21 7.95 11.63
N ASP A 159 -5.94 7.98 12.75
CA ASP A 159 -6.36 9.21 13.42
C ASP A 159 -5.16 10.02 13.93
N GLN A 160 -4.16 9.34 14.53
CA GLN A 160 -2.92 10.00 14.95
C GLN A 160 -2.18 10.58 13.75
N TYR A 161 -2.02 9.81 12.68
CA TYR A 161 -1.36 10.28 11.46
C TYR A 161 -2.06 11.50 10.85
N ARG A 162 -3.38 11.50 10.85
CA ARG A 162 -4.17 12.64 10.41
C ARG A 162 -3.94 13.86 11.29
N TYR A 163 -4.00 13.69 12.61
CA TYR A 163 -3.74 14.77 13.57
C TYR A 163 -2.36 15.40 13.38
N ASP A 164 -1.32 14.57 13.20
CA ASP A 164 0.06 15.02 12.99
C ASP A 164 0.26 15.78 11.67
N ASN A 165 -0.65 15.62 10.69
CA ASN A 165 -0.60 16.33 9.42
C ASN A 165 -1.50 17.59 9.37
N ASP A 166 -2.42 17.76 10.31
CA ASP A 166 -3.29 18.93 10.40
C ASP A 166 -2.62 20.09 11.20
N LEU A 167 -1.41 19.87 11.75
CA LEU A 167 -0.57 20.84 12.45
C LEU A 167 0.43 21.50 11.51
#